data_002fa969275288bf471c48ccf84b496c
#
_entry.id   002fa969275288bf471c48ccf84b496c
#
_cell.length_a   1.000
_cell.length_b   1.000
_cell.length_c   1.000
_cell.angle_alpha   90.00
_cell.angle_beta   90.00
_cell.angle_gamma   90.00
#
_symmetry.space_group_name_H-M   'P 1'
#
loop_
_entity.id
_entity.type
_entity.pdbx_description
1 polymer ?
#
loop_
_entity_poly.entity_id
_entity_poly.type
_entity_poly.pdbx_seq_one_letter_code
_entity_poly.pdbx_strand_id
1 'polypeptide(L)'
;MLLSSSHSQFVRKMPTEDAITLMADAGFDAIDFSFHVKPEYYDESTDGELGKEKFLKWKALADSKGIVFNQAHAPEGSSFRDMEKTVRRFHDIRRAIRNASYLGIPNIVVHPVQHLQYCEEGVPEQLFEWNMQFYNALKPYCEEYGVRVCVENMWQQPGGLKIDHSTCSRPEEFVRYVDTLNSEWFVACLDIGHAPIVGVDPCELIRALGKDRLKALHVHDVDGKDDLHTLPYFSKINWDRVCAALKEIGYEGDLTFEAGNFVNPLPAELCRPAADMMVAVGRHLIRKIKE
;
A
#
# COMPACT_ATOMS: atom_id res chain seq x y z
N MET A 1 -14.00 8.63 -5.09
CA MET A 1 -13.47 7.36 -4.51
C MET A 1 -13.58 6.30 -5.59
N LEU A 2 -12.45 5.86 -6.10
CA LEU A 2 -12.31 4.76 -7.04
C LEU A 2 -12.23 3.43 -6.28
N LEU A 3 -12.64 2.35 -6.92
CA LEU A 3 -12.38 1.00 -6.46
C LEU A 3 -11.10 0.48 -7.10
N SER A 4 -10.11 0.18 -6.28
CA SER A 4 -8.81 -0.29 -6.69
C SER A 4 -8.45 -1.62 -6.02
N SER A 5 -7.46 -2.30 -6.56
CA SER A 5 -6.84 -3.46 -5.91
C SER A 5 -5.36 -3.55 -6.32
N SER A 6 -4.55 -4.10 -5.41
CA SER A 6 -3.23 -4.59 -5.75
C SER A 6 -3.33 -5.56 -6.93
N HIS A 7 -2.44 -5.41 -7.92
CA HIS A 7 -2.39 -6.34 -9.03
C HIS A 7 -1.51 -7.57 -8.74
N SER A 8 -0.85 -7.60 -7.58
CA SER A 8 0.13 -8.61 -7.18
C SER A 8 -0.38 -10.05 -7.33
N GLN A 9 -1.60 -10.32 -6.86
CA GLN A 9 -2.22 -11.64 -6.90
C GLN A 9 -2.50 -12.16 -8.32
N PHE A 10 -2.69 -11.24 -9.27
CA PHE A 10 -2.95 -11.62 -10.67
C PHE A 10 -1.64 -11.82 -11.45
N VAL A 11 -0.67 -10.91 -11.32
CA VAL A 11 0.60 -11.01 -12.07
C VAL A 11 1.51 -12.15 -11.60
N ARG A 12 1.20 -12.79 -10.47
CA ARG A 12 1.81 -14.07 -10.08
C ARG A 12 1.35 -15.25 -10.93
N LYS A 13 0.22 -15.10 -11.67
CA LYS A 13 -0.45 -16.16 -12.44
C LYS A 13 -0.53 -15.87 -13.92
N MET A 14 -0.32 -14.63 -14.34
CA MET A 14 -0.44 -14.22 -15.75
C MET A 14 0.49 -13.03 -16.06
N PRO A 15 0.75 -12.71 -17.35
CA PRO A 15 1.44 -11.50 -17.76
C PRO A 15 0.77 -10.22 -17.22
N THR A 16 1.53 -9.14 -17.10
CA THR A 16 1.04 -7.85 -16.57
C THR A 16 -0.10 -7.29 -17.42
N GLU A 17 0.00 -7.41 -18.72
CA GLU A 17 -1.00 -6.96 -19.70
C GLU A 17 -2.34 -7.70 -19.51
N ASP A 18 -2.27 -8.99 -19.25
CA ASP A 18 -3.47 -9.81 -19.01
C ASP A 18 -4.10 -9.47 -17.66
N ALA A 19 -3.28 -9.20 -16.63
CA ALA A 19 -3.77 -8.76 -15.33
C ALA A 19 -4.47 -7.39 -15.41
N ILE A 20 -3.91 -6.41 -16.13
CA ILE A 20 -4.52 -5.11 -16.40
C ILE A 20 -5.89 -5.30 -17.07
N THR A 21 -5.92 -6.15 -18.12
CA THR A 21 -7.14 -6.44 -18.87
C THR A 21 -8.20 -7.11 -17.98
N LEU A 22 -7.79 -8.13 -17.20
CA LEU A 22 -8.67 -8.84 -16.28
C LEU A 22 -9.31 -7.88 -15.25
N MET A 23 -8.51 -7.00 -14.66
CA MET A 23 -9.00 -6.05 -13.64
C MET A 23 -9.98 -5.04 -14.25
N ALA A 24 -9.67 -4.51 -15.44
CA ALA A 24 -10.59 -3.61 -16.16
C ALA A 24 -11.90 -4.32 -16.51
N ASP A 25 -11.83 -5.51 -17.09
CA ASP A 25 -13.00 -6.29 -17.52
C ASP A 25 -13.84 -6.79 -16.32
N ALA A 26 -13.26 -6.94 -15.12
CA ALA A 26 -13.96 -7.25 -13.88
C ALA A 26 -14.71 -6.04 -13.30
N GLY A 27 -14.32 -4.82 -13.68
CA GLY A 27 -14.99 -3.57 -13.28
C GLY A 27 -14.31 -2.84 -12.11
N PHE A 28 -13.00 -3.03 -11.89
CA PHE A 28 -12.22 -2.09 -11.08
C PHE A 28 -12.08 -0.75 -11.81
N ASP A 29 -12.05 0.35 -11.05
CA ASP A 29 -11.79 1.69 -11.60
C ASP A 29 -10.29 1.95 -11.71
N ALA A 30 -9.50 1.33 -10.83
CA ALA A 30 -8.08 1.61 -10.72
C ALA A 30 -7.26 0.37 -10.30
N ILE A 31 -5.94 0.49 -10.46
CA ILE A 31 -4.94 -0.52 -10.13
C ILE A 31 -3.95 0.08 -9.14
N ASP A 32 -3.69 -0.64 -8.06
CA ASP A 32 -2.52 -0.47 -7.21
C ASP A 32 -1.36 -1.31 -7.79
N PHE A 33 -0.31 -0.63 -8.26
CA PHE A 33 0.82 -1.28 -8.90
C PHE A 33 1.87 -1.73 -7.89
N SER A 34 1.93 -3.03 -7.63
CA SER A 34 2.86 -3.61 -6.64
C SER A 34 4.24 -3.84 -7.25
N PHE A 35 5.15 -2.90 -7.06
CA PHE A 35 6.54 -3.03 -7.57
C PHE A 35 7.27 -4.22 -6.95
N HIS A 36 7.01 -4.54 -5.68
CA HIS A 36 7.69 -5.62 -4.95
C HIS A 36 7.56 -7.03 -5.56
N VAL A 37 6.59 -7.24 -6.46
CA VAL A 37 6.27 -8.59 -6.96
C VAL A 37 7.33 -9.14 -7.90
N LYS A 38 7.95 -8.27 -8.73
CA LYS A 38 8.97 -8.67 -9.71
C LYS A 38 10.12 -7.66 -9.72
N PRO A 39 11.38 -8.10 -9.59
CA PRO A 39 12.54 -7.21 -9.66
C PRO A 39 12.56 -6.34 -10.93
N GLU A 40 12.14 -6.88 -12.06
CA GLU A 40 12.05 -6.18 -13.35
C GLU A 40 11.09 -4.98 -13.38
N TYR A 41 10.39 -4.69 -12.25
CA TYR A 41 9.57 -3.50 -12.10
C TYR A 41 10.34 -2.34 -11.45
N TYR A 42 11.46 -2.60 -10.75
CA TYR A 42 12.18 -1.60 -9.98
C TYR A 42 13.70 -1.71 -10.00
N ASP A 43 14.27 -2.75 -10.58
CA ASP A 43 15.72 -2.93 -10.65
C ASP A 43 16.37 -2.09 -11.77
N GLU A 44 17.66 -2.28 -11.99
CA GLU A 44 18.44 -1.54 -12.98
C GLU A 44 17.97 -1.75 -14.43
N SER A 45 17.24 -2.84 -14.72
CA SER A 45 16.66 -3.08 -16.05
C SER A 45 15.60 -2.04 -16.43
N THR A 46 15.09 -1.28 -15.44
CA THR A 46 14.15 -0.18 -15.67
C THR A 46 14.82 1.15 -16.00
N ASP A 47 16.15 1.22 -15.96
CA ASP A 47 16.88 2.43 -16.32
C ASP A 47 16.90 2.65 -17.86
N GLY A 48 16.88 3.91 -18.28
CA GLY A 48 16.88 4.31 -19.69
C GLY A 48 15.53 4.18 -20.41
N GLU A 49 15.57 4.41 -21.74
CA GLU A 49 14.35 4.53 -22.56
C GLU A 49 13.55 3.22 -22.67
N LEU A 50 14.20 2.07 -22.77
CA LEU A 50 13.52 0.78 -22.88
C LEU A 50 12.68 0.46 -21.61
N GLY A 51 13.22 0.76 -20.43
CA GLY A 51 12.49 0.63 -19.19
C GLY A 51 11.26 1.55 -19.16
N LYS A 52 11.44 2.82 -19.52
CA LYS A 52 10.37 3.81 -19.60
C LYS A 52 9.26 3.39 -20.59
N GLU A 53 9.65 2.95 -21.79
CA GLU A 53 8.70 2.50 -22.81
C GLU A 53 7.80 1.35 -22.33
N LYS A 54 8.35 0.44 -21.54
CA LYS A 54 7.61 -0.68 -20.94
C LYS A 54 6.43 -0.16 -20.09
N PHE A 55 6.69 0.79 -19.18
CA PHE A 55 5.64 1.37 -18.33
C PHE A 55 4.64 2.20 -19.13
N LEU A 56 5.10 2.96 -20.12
CA LEU A 56 4.22 3.75 -21.00
C LEU A 56 3.30 2.84 -21.84
N LYS A 57 3.74 1.65 -22.26
CA LYS A 57 2.88 0.64 -22.92
C LYS A 57 1.78 0.13 -21.98
N TRP A 58 2.11 -0.17 -20.72
CA TRP A 58 1.10 -0.57 -19.73
C TRP A 58 0.12 0.56 -19.42
N LYS A 59 0.61 1.80 -19.32
CA LYS A 59 -0.25 2.99 -19.17
C LYS A 59 -1.23 3.12 -20.33
N ALA A 60 -0.73 3.03 -21.58
CA ALA A 60 -1.57 3.12 -22.76
C ALA A 60 -2.59 1.99 -22.83
N LEU A 61 -2.24 0.77 -22.41
CA LEU A 61 -3.18 -0.35 -22.32
C LEU A 61 -4.29 -0.05 -21.31
N ALA A 62 -3.92 0.37 -20.10
CA ALA A 62 -4.88 0.71 -19.05
C ALA A 62 -5.85 1.83 -19.53
N ASP A 63 -5.31 2.90 -20.13
CA ASP A 63 -6.11 3.98 -20.69
C ASP A 63 -7.10 3.48 -21.76
N SER A 64 -6.66 2.57 -22.65
CA SER A 64 -7.52 1.99 -23.68
C SER A 64 -8.66 1.13 -23.11
N LYS A 65 -8.50 0.64 -21.90
CA LYS A 65 -9.49 -0.16 -21.16
C LYS A 65 -10.34 0.67 -20.20
N GLY A 66 -10.06 1.97 -20.07
CA GLY A 66 -10.77 2.86 -19.14
C GLY A 66 -10.48 2.64 -17.67
N ILE A 67 -9.34 1.98 -17.34
CA ILE A 67 -8.84 1.80 -15.97
C ILE A 67 -7.59 2.67 -15.76
N VAL A 68 -7.40 3.20 -14.56
CA VAL A 68 -6.24 4.03 -14.24
C VAL A 68 -5.32 3.35 -13.22
N PHE A 69 -4.08 3.83 -13.08
CA PHE A 69 -3.25 3.51 -11.92
C PHE A 69 -3.39 4.64 -10.89
N ASN A 70 -3.81 4.33 -9.67
CA ASN A 70 -4.07 5.34 -8.63
C ASN A 70 -3.11 5.27 -7.45
N GLN A 71 -2.53 4.13 -7.22
CA GLN A 71 -1.63 3.83 -6.11
C GLN A 71 -0.56 2.86 -6.56
N ALA A 72 0.55 2.82 -5.83
CA ALA A 72 1.56 1.78 -5.96
C ALA A 72 2.10 1.35 -4.60
N HIS A 73 2.70 0.18 -4.55
CA HIS A 73 3.48 -0.31 -3.43
C HIS A 73 4.94 -0.48 -3.87
N ALA A 74 5.87 0.20 -3.18
CA ALA A 74 7.30 0.11 -3.43
C ALA A 74 7.85 -1.30 -3.09
N PRO A 75 9.12 -1.61 -3.46
CA PRO A 75 9.80 -2.80 -2.96
C PRO A 75 9.81 -2.84 -1.43
N GLU A 76 9.45 -4.00 -0.86
CA GLU A 76 9.31 -4.18 0.59
C GLU A 76 10.62 -3.96 1.35
N GLY A 77 10.49 -3.39 2.55
CA GLY A 77 11.60 -3.09 3.45
C GLY A 77 12.39 -1.86 3.04
N SER A 78 12.66 -0.97 3.97
CA SER A 78 13.42 0.28 3.75
C SER A 78 14.82 0.23 4.31
N SER A 79 15.09 -0.71 5.23
CA SER A 79 16.39 -0.88 5.85
C SER A 79 16.61 -2.32 6.31
N PHE A 80 17.88 -2.67 6.41
CA PHE A 80 18.34 -3.99 6.83
C PHE A 80 19.51 -3.84 7.80
N ARG A 81 19.87 -4.92 8.51
CA ARG A 81 21.10 -4.95 9.30
C ARG A 81 22.37 -4.85 8.44
N ASP A 82 22.22 -5.08 7.15
CA ASP A 82 23.25 -4.99 6.10
C ASP A 82 23.13 -3.64 5.40
N MET A 83 24.17 -2.81 5.52
CA MET A 83 24.19 -1.46 4.95
C MET A 83 24.19 -1.48 3.41
N GLU A 84 24.86 -2.42 2.77
CA GLU A 84 24.87 -2.54 1.31
C GLU A 84 23.48 -2.84 0.76
N LYS A 85 22.76 -3.76 1.43
CA LYS A 85 21.35 -4.05 1.09
C LYS A 85 20.45 -2.84 1.33
N THR A 86 20.68 -2.07 2.39
CA THR A 86 19.91 -0.85 2.69
C THR A 86 20.09 0.19 1.59
N VAL A 87 21.33 0.46 1.18
CA VAL A 87 21.63 1.41 0.11
C VAL A 87 21.03 0.94 -1.22
N ARG A 88 21.16 -0.35 -1.56
CA ARG A 88 20.55 -0.93 -2.76
C ARG A 88 19.04 -0.74 -2.76
N ARG A 89 18.37 -1.05 -1.64
CA ARG A 89 16.92 -0.89 -1.48
C ARG A 89 16.48 0.58 -1.63
N PHE A 90 17.24 1.53 -1.12
CA PHE A 90 16.98 2.94 -1.34
C PHE A 90 16.97 3.30 -2.83
N HIS A 91 17.93 2.77 -3.60
CA HIS A 91 17.94 2.97 -5.05
C HIS A 91 16.77 2.29 -5.76
N ASP A 92 16.35 1.10 -5.31
CA ASP A 92 15.18 0.40 -5.84
C ASP A 92 13.89 1.19 -5.58
N ILE A 93 13.70 1.73 -4.36
CA ILE A 93 12.55 2.58 -4.02
C ILE A 93 12.54 3.85 -4.89
N ARG A 94 13.69 4.50 -5.07
CA ARG A 94 13.83 5.66 -5.94
C ARG A 94 13.42 5.36 -7.40
N ARG A 95 13.84 4.20 -7.93
CA ARG A 95 13.42 3.73 -9.26
C ARG A 95 11.92 3.48 -9.31
N ALA A 96 11.34 2.87 -8.27
CA ALA A 96 9.91 2.65 -8.20
C ALA A 96 9.12 3.98 -8.20
N ILE A 97 9.57 5.02 -7.48
CA ILE A 97 8.98 6.38 -7.51
C ILE A 97 9.00 6.94 -8.94
N ARG A 98 10.15 6.87 -9.62
CA ARG A 98 10.27 7.29 -11.02
C ARG A 98 9.33 6.49 -11.93
N ASN A 99 9.32 5.18 -11.80
CA ASN A 99 8.52 4.30 -12.67
C ASN A 99 7.02 4.47 -12.41
N ALA A 100 6.61 4.79 -11.16
CA ALA A 100 5.25 5.18 -10.83
C ALA A 100 4.81 6.42 -11.61
N SER A 101 5.68 7.41 -11.80
CA SER A 101 5.35 8.59 -12.61
C SER A 101 5.06 8.25 -14.08
N TYR A 102 5.73 7.26 -14.66
CA TYR A 102 5.47 6.81 -16.04
C TYR A 102 4.08 6.17 -16.20
N LEU A 103 3.57 5.56 -15.12
CA LEU A 103 2.20 5.03 -15.05
C LEU A 103 1.16 6.10 -14.70
N GLY A 104 1.58 7.31 -14.33
CA GLY A 104 0.69 8.39 -13.87
C GLY A 104 0.18 8.17 -12.45
N ILE A 105 0.90 7.41 -11.62
CA ILE A 105 0.54 7.10 -10.24
C ILE A 105 0.84 8.29 -9.33
N PRO A 106 -0.14 8.82 -8.58
CA PRO A 106 0.09 9.97 -7.70
C PRO A 106 0.64 9.58 -6.32
N ASN A 107 0.44 8.33 -5.87
CA ASN A 107 0.77 7.88 -4.52
C ASN A 107 1.52 6.54 -4.55
N ILE A 108 2.64 6.43 -3.84
CA ILE A 108 3.36 5.18 -3.66
C ILE A 108 3.57 4.88 -2.18
N VAL A 109 3.13 3.71 -1.74
CA VAL A 109 3.35 3.24 -0.37
C VAL A 109 4.80 2.80 -0.23
N VAL A 110 5.47 3.32 0.80
CA VAL A 110 6.85 2.99 1.14
C VAL A 110 6.94 2.65 2.61
N HIS A 111 7.24 1.40 2.93
CA HIS A 111 7.39 0.94 4.31
C HIS A 111 8.41 1.79 5.07
N PRO A 112 8.14 2.13 6.34
CA PRO A 112 9.12 2.79 7.19
C PRO A 112 10.30 1.87 7.52
N VAL A 113 11.38 2.45 8.00
CA VAL A 113 12.48 1.73 8.65
C VAL A 113 11.94 1.02 9.90
N GLN A 114 12.12 -0.31 9.99
CA GLN A 114 11.54 -1.12 11.08
C GLN A 114 12.38 -2.36 11.44
N HIS A 115 13.67 -2.40 11.08
CA HIS A 115 14.50 -3.60 11.26
C HIS A 115 15.02 -3.83 12.70
N LEU A 116 14.70 -2.91 13.64
CA LEU A 116 14.98 -3.07 15.07
C LEU A 116 13.75 -3.63 15.80
N GLN A 117 13.97 -4.20 16.97
CA GLN A 117 12.86 -4.67 17.81
C GLN A 117 12.18 -3.47 18.48
N TYR A 118 11.03 -3.10 17.95
CA TYR A 118 10.30 -1.88 18.31
C TYR A 118 10.00 -1.76 19.81
N CYS A 119 9.72 -2.87 20.50
CA CYS A 119 9.38 -2.84 21.93
C CYS A 119 10.58 -2.71 22.88
N GLU A 120 11.82 -2.65 22.38
CA GLU A 120 12.99 -2.36 23.20
C GLU A 120 13.03 -0.87 23.57
N GLU A 121 13.53 -0.59 24.80
CA GLU A 121 13.63 0.79 25.33
C GLU A 121 14.46 1.69 24.39
N GLY A 122 13.90 2.85 24.04
CA GLY A 122 14.54 3.84 23.17
C GLY A 122 14.48 3.52 21.66
N VAL A 123 14.09 2.30 21.27
CA VAL A 123 14.03 1.92 19.84
C VAL A 123 12.97 2.68 19.06
N PRO A 124 11.75 2.93 19.59
CA PRO A 124 10.76 3.72 18.84
C PRO A 124 11.28 5.11 18.46
N GLU A 125 11.97 5.81 19.36
CA GLU A 125 12.54 7.13 19.09
C GLU A 125 13.72 7.05 18.09
N GLN A 126 14.58 6.05 18.21
CA GLN A 126 15.65 5.81 17.24
C GLN A 126 15.10 5.53 15.83
N LEU A 127 14.05 4.71 15.74
CA LEU A 127 13.37 4.45 14.47
C LEU A 127 12.71 5.72 13.92
N PHE A 128 12.12 6.56 14.79
CA PHE A 128 11.57 7.84 14.38
C PHE A 128 12.64 8.73 13.73
N GLU A 129 13.78 8.92 14.39
CA GLU A 129 14.88 9.73 13.84
C GLU A 129 15.39 9.21 12.50
N TRP A 130 15.57 7.89 12.37
CA TRP A 130 16.01 7.27 11.13
C TRP A 130 14.97 7.39 10.01
N ASN A 131 13.69 7.26 10.34
CA ASN A 131 12.60 7.43 9.38
C ASN A 131 12.51 8.87 8.89
N MET A 132 12.71 9.87 9.76
CA MET A 132 12.77 11.27 9.33
C MET A 132 13.92 11.50 8.33
N GLN A 133 15.09 10.92 8.57
CA GLN A 133 16.21 10.98 7.63
C GLN A 133 15.90 10.26 6.32
N PHE A 134 15.36 9.04 6.41
CA PHE A 134 15.04 8.20 5.25
C PHE A 134 13.99 8.87 4.34
N TYR A 135 12.85 9.28 4.88
CA TYR A 135 11.80 9.91 4.07
C TYR A 135 12.26 11.26 3.49
N ASN A 136 12.94 12.09 4.28
CA ASN A 136 13.48 13.35 3.76
C ASN A 136 14.50 13.13 2.62
N ALA A 137 15.25 12.02 2.62
CA ALA A 137 16.14 11.66 1.51
C ALA A 137 15.35 11.26 0.23
N LEU A 138 14.09 10.84 0.33
CA LEU A 138 13.23 10.56 -0.82
C LEU A 138 12.56 11.82 -1.39
N LYS A 139 12.44 12.90 -0.61
CA LYS A 139 11.71 14.12 -1.00
C LYS A 139 12.13 14.69 -2.36
N PRO A 140 13.42 14.83 -2.71
CA PRO A 140 13.81 15.34 -4.02
C PRO A 140 13.25 14.53 -5.19
N TYR A 141 13.11 13.22 -5.02
CA TYR A 141 12.56 12.33 -6.06
C TYR A 141 11.04 12.45 -6.13
N CYS A 142 10.36 12.66 -4.99
CA CYS A 142 8.92 12.96 -4.99
C CYS A 142 8.64 14.25 -5.76
N GLU A 143 9.44 15.29 -5.53
CA GLU A 143 9.35 16.59 -6.21
C GLU A 143 9.65 16.47 -7.70
N GLU A 144 10.71 15.74 -8.08
CA GLU A 144 11.13 15.55 -9.48
C GLU A 144 10.06 14.81 -10.30
N TYR A 145 9.46 13.76 -9.71
CA TYR A 145 8.56 12.86 -10.44
C TYR A 145 7.07 13.13 -10.17
N GLY A 146 6.73 14.05 -9.27
CA GLY A 146 5.35 14.37 -8.95
C GLY A 146 4.59 13.23 -8.26
N VAL A 147 5.28 12.39 -7.48
CA VAL A 147 4.72 11.21 -6.79
C VAL A 147 4.86 11.38 -5.29
N ARG A 148 3.76 11.27 -4.55
CA ARG A 148 3.75 11.31 -3.08
C ARG A 148 4.09 9.95 -2.49
N VAL A 149 4.89 9.95 -1.45
CA VAL A 149 5.15 8.77 -0.63
C VAL A 149 4.10 8.67 0.47
N CYS A 150 3.48 7.52 0.58
CA CYS A 150 2.57 7.17 1.66
C CYS A 150 3.31 6.35 2.71
N VAL A 151 3.39 6.88 3.93
CA VAL A 151 3.89 6.16 5.11
C VAL A 151 2.82 5.18 5.55
N GLU A 152 3.19 3.96 5.91
CA GLU A 152 2.26 2.90 6.31
C GLU A 152 2.44 2.50 7.77
N ASN A 153 1.35 2.12 8.43
CA ASN A 153 1.38 1.52 9.76
C ASN A 153 1.78 0.05 9.69
N MET A 154 2.78 -0.31 10.48
CA MET A 154 3.43 -1.61 10.38
C MET A 154 3.23 -2.46 11.63
N TRP A 155 3.56 -3.74 11.51
CA TRP A 155 3.69 -4.70 12.57
C TRP A 155 5.04 -5.44 12.46
N GLN A 156 5.41 -6.16 13.50
CA GLN A 156 6.59 -7.04 13.49
C GLN A 156 6.32 -8.33 14.25
N GLN A 157 7.11 -9.36 13.98
CA GLN A 157 7.07 -10.65 14.65
C GLN A 157 8.48 -11.04 15.12
N PRO A 158 8.95 -10.48 16.24
CA PRO A 158 10.30 -10.70 16.72
C PRO A 158 10.55 -12.18 16.98
N GLY A 159 11.60 -12.76 16.36
CA GLY A 159 11.98 -14.16 16.56
C GLY A 159 10.92 -15.19 16.15
N GLY A 160 9.92 -14.82 15.33
CA GLY A 160 8.84 -15.71 14.93
C GLY A 160 7.81 -16.00 16.04
N LEU A 161 7.81 -15.20 17.09
CA LEU A 161 6.88 -15.28 18.22
C LEU A 161 5.55 -14.59 17.90
N LYS A 162 4.91 -13.99 18.90
CA LYS A 162 3.69 -13.22 18.73
C LYS A 162 3.94 -11.96 17.90
N ILE A 163 2.97 -11.59 17.06
CA ILE A 163 2.93 -10.28 16.39
C ILE A 163 2.85 -9.19 17.44
N ASP A 164 3.60 -8.11 17.26
CA ASP A 164 3.74 -6.98 18.15
C ASP A 164 3.77 -5.66 17.39
N HIS A 165 3.70 -4.56 18.13
CA HIS A 165 3.80 -3.22 17.57
C HIS A 165 5.07 -3.01 16.74
N SER A 166 4.96 -2.15 15.75
CA SER A 166 6.08 -1.61 14.97
C SER A 166 5.83 -0.15 14.63
N THR A 167 6.64 0.42 13.79
CA THR A 167 6.59 1.82 13.37
C THR A 167 5.20 2.20 12.86
N CYS A 168 4.68 3.33 13.31
CA CYS A 168 3.36 3.89 12.95
C CYS A 168 2.15 3.01 13.34
N SER A 169 2.33 2.00 14.19
CA SER A 169 1.23 1.13 14.63
C SER A 169 0.30 1.79 15.66
N ARG A 170 0.69 2.92 16.26
CA ARG A 170 -0.09 3.66 17.26
C ARG A 170 -0.60 4.99 16.68
N PRO A 171 -1.83 5.42 17.02
CA PRO A 171 -2.41 6.63 16.43
C PRO A 171 -1.55 7.88 16.62
N GLU A 172 -1.05 8.12 17.83
CA GLU A 172 -0.26 9.33 18.15
C GLU A 172 1.08 9.31 17.42
N GLU A 173 1.71 8.15 17.32
CA GLU A 173 2.97 7.99 16.59
C GLU A 173 2.75 8.24 15.11
N PHE A 174 1.73 7.64 14.51
CA PHE A 174 1.47 7.80 13.08
C PHE A 174 1.20 9.25 12.71
N VAL A 175 0.38 9.95 13.50
CA VAL A 175 0.16 11.40 13.35
C VAL A 175 1.48 12.16 13.47
N ARG A 176 2.32 11.86 14.49
CA ARG A 176 3.63 12.48 14.69
C ARG A 176 4.53 12.33 13.47
N TYR A 177 4.57 11.15 12.84
CA TYR A 177 5.37 10.91 11.64
C TYR A 177 4.96 11.83 10.50
N VAL A 178 3.69 11.84 10.14
CA VAL A 178 3.19 12.64 9.02
C VAL A 178 3.34 14.14 9.30
N ASP A 179 3.00 14.60 10.51
CA ASP A 179 3.09 16.01 10.88
C ASP A 179 4.54 16.51 10.96
N THR A 180 5.49 15.67 11.39
CA THR A 180 6.91 16.07 11.45
C THR A 180 7.53 16.15 10.05
N LEU A 181 7.15 15.26 9.13
CA LEU A 181 7.57 15.35 7.73
C LEU A 181 7.05 16.63 7.06
N ASN A 182 5.90 17.13 7.50
CA ASN A 182 5.32 18.44 7.17
C ASN A 182 5.51 18.85 5.69
N SER A 183 5.09 18.00 4.78
CA SER A 183 5.29 18.19 3.35
C SER A 183 4.13 17.56 2.57
N GLU A 184 3.69 18.21 1.50
CA GLU A 184 2.68 17.68 0.57
C GLU A 184 3.09 16.33 -0.07
N TRP A 185 4.38 16.01 -0.02
CA TRP A 185 4.96 14.79 -0.60
C TRP A 185 4.88 13.57 0.34
N PHE A 186 4.50 13.76 1.60
CA PHE A 186 4.37 12.68 2.58
C PHE A 186 2.99 12.66 3.20
N VAL A 187 2.30 11.53 3.03
CA VAL A 187 0.94 11.31 3.50
C VAL A 187 0.83 9.93 4.15
N ALA A 188 -0.29 9.61 4.78
CA ALA A 188 -0.53 8.30 5.35
C ALA A 188 -1.21 7.36 4.36
N CYS A 189 -0.75 6.10 4.31
CA CYS A 189 -1.52 4.94 3.91
C CYS A 189 -1.90 4.16 5.16
N LEU A 190 -3.18 3.96 5.41
CA LEU A 190 -3.62 3.11 6.51
C LEU A 190 -3.87 1.70 5.99
N ASP A 191 -3.04 0.75 6.45
CA ASP A 191 -3.41 -0.65 6.37
C ASP A 191 -4.37 -0.98 7.51
N ILE A 192 -5.60 -1.33 7.12
CA ILE A 192 -6.70 -1.60 8.06
C ILE A 192 -6.50 -2.92 8.79
N GLY A 193 -5.90 -3.91 8.13
CA GLY A 193 -5.63 -5.21 8.72
C GLY A 193 -4.49 -5.22 9.73
N HIS A 194 -3.46 -4.37 9.53
CA HIS A 194 -2.33 -4.27 10.45
C HIS A 194 -2.72 -3.77 11.86
N ALA A 195 -3.76 -2.94 11.97
CA ALA A 195 -4.19 -2.41 13.26
C ALA A 195 -4.70 -3.50 14.24
N PRO A 196 -5.67 -4.35 13.90
CA PRO A 196 -6.19 -5.35 14.83
C PRO A 196 -5.19 -6.42 15.25
N ILE A 197 -4.21 -6.76 14.41
CA ILE A 197 -3.21 -7.79 14.75
C ILE A 197 -2.22 -7.34 15.83
N VAL A 198 -2.05 -6.02 15.99
CA VAL A 198 -1.29 -5.43 17.11
C VAL A 198 -2.21 -4.91 18.24
N GLY A 199 -3.52 -5.19 18.16
CA GLY A 199 -4.49 -4.85 19.21
C GLY A 199 -4.99 -3.40 19.16
N VAL A 200 -4.86 -2.70 18.04
CA VAL A 200 -5.36 -1.33 17.83
C VAL A 200 -6.68 -1.37 17.04
N ASP A 201 -7.65 -0.55 17.41
CA ASP A 201 -8.88 -0.38 16.61
C ASP A 201 -8.57 0.46 15.36
N PRO A 202 -8.76 -0.05 14.14
CA PRO A 202 -8.51 0.72 12.92
C PRO A 202 -9.34 2.01 12.87
N CYS A 203 -10.49 2.07 13.53
CA CYS A 203 -11.31 3.27 13.60
C CYS A 203 -10.65 4.41 14.43
N GLU A 204 -9.79 4.07 15.39
CA GLU A 204 -9.00 5.06 16.14
C GLU A 204 -7.93 5.68 15.23
N LEU A 205 -7.21 4.86 14.45
CA LEU A 205 -6.23 5.34 13.48
C LEU A 205 -6.88 6.22 12.39
N ILE A 206 -8.05 5.81 11.85
CA ILE A 206 -8.80 6.60 10.87
C ILE A 206 -9.11 7.99 11.45
N ARG A 207 -9.66 8.07 12.67
CA ARG A 207 -10.01 9.35 13.29
C ARG A 207 -8.81 10.21 13.62
N ALA A 208 -7.74 9.60 14.13
CA ALA A 208 -6.51 10.32 14.49
C ALA A 208 -5.82 10.94 13.25
N LEU A 209 -5.75 10.20 12.16
CA LEU A 209 -5.18 10.70 10.91
C LEU A 209 -6.06 11.79 10.27
N GLY A 210 -7.37 11.60 10.29
CA GLY A 210 -8.29 12.51 9.60
C GLY A 210 -8.07 12.53 8.08
N LYS A 211 -8.93 13.26 7.36
CA LYS A 211 -8.87 13.31 5.89
C LYS A 211 -7.63 14.00 5.31
N ASP A 212 -7.01 14.88 6.09
CA ASP A 212 -5.89 15.68 5.59
C ASP A 212 -4.61 14.87 5.49
N ARG A 213 -4.37 13.93 6.43
CA ARG A 213 -3.21 13.03 6.45
C ARG A 213 -3.46 11.73 5.69
N LEU A 214 -4.66 11.14 5.82
CA LEU A 214 -5.02 9.86 5.23
C LEU A 214 -5.39 10.01 3.76
N LYS A 215 -4.55 9.52 2.87
CA LYS A 215 -4.74 9.63 1.40
C LYS A 215 -4.78 8.29 0.67
N ALA A 216 -4.34 7.23 1.32
CA ALA A 216 -4.31 5.89 0.76
C ALA A 216 -4.78 4.86 1.80
N LEU A 217 -5.31 3.74 1.32
CA LEU A 217 -5.73 2.60 2.14
C LEU A 217 -5.15 1.32 1.57
N HIS A 218 -4.80 0.38 2.47
CA HIS A 218 -4.74 -1.04 2.19
C HIS A 218 -5.90 -1.72 2.92
N VAL A 219 -6.80 -2.32 2.16
CA VAL A 219 -8.06 -2.89 2.65
C VAL A 219 -8.02 -4.39 2.52
N HIS A 220 -7.92 -5.07 3.65
CA HIS A 220 -8.04 -6.52 3.76
C HIS A 220 -8.57 -6.91 5.14
N ASP A 221 -9.06 -8.14 5.27
CA ASP A 221 -9.60 -8.66 6.52
C ASP A 221 -8.61 -9.58 7.23
N VAL A 222 -8.65 -9.54 8.56
CA VAL A 222 -7.80 -10.34 9.45
C VAL A 222 -8.59 -10.86 10.64
N ASP A 223 -8.06 -11.88 11.34
CA ASP A 223 -8.68 -12.46 12.51
C ASP A 223 -8.23 -11.84 13.86
N GLY A 224 -7.39 -10.81 13.78
CA GLY A 224 -6.77 -10.15 14.94
C GLY A 224 -5.58 -10.92 15.52
N LYS A 225 -5.01 -11.87 14.77
CA LYS A 225 -3.84 -12.66 15.16
C LYS A 225 -2.80 -12.74 14.07
N ASP A 226 -3.24 -13.00 12.85
CA ASP A 226 -2.38 -13.21 11.69
C ASP A 226 -2.72 -12.19 10.60
N ASP A 227 -1.71 -11.83 9.83
CA ASP A 227 -1.84 -10.93 8.69
C ASP A 227 -2.39 -11.71 7.47
N LEU A 228 -3.71 -11.90 7.47
CA LEU A 228 -4.37 -12.82 6.56
C LEU A 228 -4.50 -12.33 5.13
N HIS A 229 -4.47 -11.02 4.88
CA HIS A 229 -4.71 -10.44 3.57
C HIS A 229 -5.89 -11.08 2.80
N THR A 230 -7.00 -11.36 3.50
CA THR A 230 -8.21 -11.89 2.87
C THR A 230 -9.22 -10.79 2.54
N LEU A 231 -10.27 -11.12 1.79
CA LEU A 231 -11.28 -10.16 1.37
C LEU A 231 -12.14 -9.73 2.58
N PRO A 232 -12.56 -8.45 2.67
CA PRO A 232 -13.55 -7.99 3.66
C PRO A 232 -14.77 -8.92 3.77
N TYR A 233 -15.24 -9.13 5.01
CA TYR A 233 -16.29 -10.08 5.42
C TYR A 233 -15.87 -11.57 5.46
N PHE A 234 -14.63 -11.89 5.11
CA PHE A 234 -14.11 -13.26 5.21
C PHE A 234 -13.36 -13.54 6.52
N SER A 235 -13.28 -12.53 7.41
CA SER A 235 -12.68 -12.69 8.74
C SER A 235 -13.41 -11.84 9.78
N LYS A 236 -12.71 -11.07 10.66
CA LYS A 236 -13.31 -10.54 11.89
C LYS A 236 -13.44 -9.02 11.97
N ILE A 237 -12.92 -8.25 11.02
CA ILE A 237 -13.04 -6.79 11.05
C ILE A 237 -14.50 -6.38 10.90
N ASN A 238 -14.94 -5.47 11.75
CA ASN A 238 -16.27 -4.88 11.64
C ASN A 238 -16.27 -3.76 10.58
N TRP A 239 -16.58 -4.12 9.35
CA TRP A 239 -16.57 -3.22 8.20
C TRP A 239 -17.61 -2.11 8.27
N ASP A 240 -18.71 -2.30 9.01
CA ASP A 240 -19.70 -1.23 9.22
C ASP A 240 -19.08 -0.10 10.05
N ARG A 241 -18.31 -0.44 11.09
CA ARG A 241 -17.58 0.56 11.89
C ARG A 241 -16.49 1.26 11.10
N VAL A 242 -15.72 0.51 10.29
CA VAL A 242 -14.67 1.08 9.44
C VAL A 242 -15.26 2.06 8.43
N CYS A 243 -16.32 1.67 7.72
CA CYS A 243 -17.02 2.55 6.77
C CYS A 243 -17.57 3.80 7.46
N ALA A 244 -18.16 3.66 8.65
CA ALA A 244 -18.66 4.80 9.43
C ALA A 244 -17.54 5.76 9.84
N ALA A 245 -16.36 5.25 10.26
CA ALA A 245 -15.22 6.08 10.60
C ALA A 245 -14.64 6.83 9.39
N LEU A 246 -14.51 6.16 8.23
CA LEU A 246 -14.07 6.80 6.98
C LEU A 246 -15.05 7.90 6.54
N LYS A 247 -16.36 7.65 6.65
CA LYS A 247 -17.39 8.65 6.39
C LYS A 247 -17.31 9.83 7.37
N GLU A 248 -17.16 9.55 8.68
CA GLU A 248 -17.05 10.55 9.75
C GLU A 248 -15.93 11.57 9.48
N ILE A 249 -14.76 11.11 9.05
CA ILE A 249 -13.64 12.00 8.71
C ILE A 249 -13.78 12.66 7.33
N GLY A 250 -14.77 12.28 6.52
CA GLY A 250 -14.91 12.74 5.15
C GLY A 250 -13.76 12.26 4.25
N TYR A 251 -13.40 10.97 4.32
CA TYR A 251 -12.30 10.41 3.52
C TYR A 251 -12.53 10.59 2.01
N GLU A 252 -11.55 11.18 1.32
CA GLU A 252 -11.61 11.54 -0.10
C GLU A 252 -10.72 10.66 -0.99
N GLY A 253 -9.90 9.78 -0.41
CA GLY A 253 -9.05 8.86 -1.18
C GLY A 253 -9.83 7.69 -1.78
N ASP A 254 -9.10 6.72 -2.27
CA ASP A 254 -9.66 5.55 -2.94
C ASP A 254 -9.75 4.33 -2.00
N LEU A 255 -10.61 3.37 -2.34
CA LEU A 255 -10.71 2.09 -1.66
C LEU A 255 -9.85 1.08 -2.41
N THR A 256 -8.68 0.76 -1.85
CA THR A 256 -7.69 -0.12 -2.47
C THR A 256 -7.58 -1.44 -1.72
N PHE A 257 -7.93 -2.53 -2.35
CA PHE A 257 -7.75 -3.86 -1.78
C PHE A 257 -6.29 -4.32 -1.83
N GLU A 258 -5.80 -4.81 -0.70
CA GLU A 258 -4.59 -5.62 -0.59
C GLU A 258 -4.93 -7.05 -0.10
N ALA A 259 -5.95 -7.64 -0.69
CA ALA A 259 -6.52 -8.92 -0.32
C ALA A 259 -5.94 -10.09 -1.14
N GLY A 260 -4.61 -10.15 -1.26
CA GLY A 260 -3.91 -11.09 -2.12
C GLY A 260 -4.21 -12.55 -1.79
N ASN A 261 -4.32 -12.90 -0.51
CA ASN A 261 -4.54 -14.29 -0.09
C ASN A 261 -5.98 -14.79 -0.33
N PHE A 262 -6.90 -13.91 -0.69
CA PHE A 262 -8.20 -14.33 -1.23
C PHE A 262 -8.06 -14.96 -2.63
N VAL A 263 -7.07 -14.53 -3.44
CA VAL A 263 -6.86 -15.00 -4.82
C VAL A 263 -5.69 -15.97 -4.94
N ASN A 264 -4.63 -15.79 -4.14
CA ASN A 264 -3.39 -16.57 -4.27
C ASN A 264 -3.56 -18.11 -4.25
N PRO A 265 -4.47 -18.71 -3.44
CA PRO A 265 -4.69 -20.16 -3.45
C PRO A 265 -5.41 -20.67 -4.69
N LEU A 266 -6.07 -19.80 -5.45
CA LEU A 266 -6.92 -20.19 -6.57
C LEU A 266 -6.07 -20.47 -7.83
N PRO A 267 -6.48 -21.43 -8.70
CA PRO A 267 -5.89 -21.58 -10.02
C PRO A 267 -6.24 -20.40 -10.92
N ALA A 268 -5.49 -20.23 -12.02
CA ALA A 268 -5.63 -19.06 -12.90
C ALA A 268 -7.05 -18.87 -13.47
N GLU A 269 -7.76 -19.96 -13.74
CA GLU A 269 -9.13 -19.99 -14.28
C GLU A 269 -10.16 -19.35 -13.32
N LEU A 270 -9.84 -19.30 -12.02
CA LEU A 270 -10.70 -18.71 -11.01
C LEU A 270 -10.35 -17.27 -10.65
N CYS A 271 -9.30 -16.70 -11.27
CA CYS A 271 -8.94 -15.29 -11.05
C CYS A 271 -10.08 -14.33 -11.43
N ARG A 272 -10.79 -14.59 -12.53
CA ARG A 272 -11.90 -13.72 -12.96
C ARG A 272 -13.09 -13.79 -12.01
N PRO A 273 -13.64 -14.96 -11.62
CA PRO A 273 -14.70 -15.03 -10.59
C PRO A 273 -14.29 -14.39 -9.25
N ALA A 274 -13.03 -14.53 -8.84
CA ALA A 274 -12.52 -13.90 -7.62
C ALA A 274 -12.50 -12.36 -7.76
N ALA A 275 -12.03 -11.83 -8.89
CA ALA A 275 -12.05 -10.40 -9.18
C ALA A 275 -13.47 -9.84 -9.20
N ASP A 276 -14.43 -10.54 -9.79
CA ASP A 276 -15.86 -10.16 -9.80
C ASP A 276 -16.42 -10.07 -8.36
N MET A 277 -16.06 -11.03 -7.48
CA MET A 277 -16.44 -10.99 -6.05
C MET A 277 -15.78 -9.81 -5.32
N MET A 278 -14.50 -9.54 -5.57
CA MET A 278 -13.82 -8.39 -5.00
C MET A 278 -14.51 -7.09 -5.40
N VAL A 279 -14.87 -6.95 -6.68
CA VAL A 279 -15.59 -5.76 -7.17
C VAL A 279 -16.95 -5.62 -6.48
N ALA A 280 -17.70 -6.71 -6.33
CA ALA A 280 -19.01 -6.67 -5.64
C ALA A 280 -18.87 -6.19 -4.19
N VAL A 281 -17.88 -6.72 -3.44
CA VAL A 281 -17.58 -6.32 -2.06
C VAL A 281 -17.13 -4.86 -2.00
N GLY A 282 -16.20 -4.45 -2.87
CA GLY A 282 -15.69 -3.07 -2.88
C GLY A 282 -16.76 -2.03 -3.19
N ARG A 283 -17.63 -2.29 -4.18
CA ARG A 283 -18.77 -1.42 -4.49
C ARG A 283 -19.75 -1.33 -3.31
N HIS A 284 -19.93 -2.42 -2.56
CA HIS A 284 -20.75 -2.41 -1.34
C HIS A 284 -20.13 -1.51 -0.26
N LEU A 285 -18.83 -1.63 0.02
CA LEU A 285 -18.13 -0.80 1.00
C LEU A 285 -18.16 0.69 0.60
N ILE A 286 -17.88 1.02 -0.67
CA ILE A 286 -17.92 2.40 -1.16
C ILE A 286 -19.31 3.02 -0.98
N ARG A 287 -20.39 2.28 -1.24
CA ARG A 287 -21.74 2.79 -0.96
C ARG A 287 -21.92 3.12 0.52
N LYS A 288 -21.53 2.22 1.43
CA LYS A 288 -21.60 2.45 2.89
C LYS A 288 -20.79 3.65 3.39
N ILE A 289 -19.66 3.94 2.75
CA ILE A 289 -18.85 5.13 3.10
C ILE A 289 -19.53 6.41 2.62
N LYS A 290 -20.24 6.36 1.47
CA LYS A 290 -20.87 7.54 0.86
C LYS A 290 -22.28 7.84 1.37
N GLU A 291 -23.03 6.83 1.79
CA GLU A 291 -24.39 6.93 2.33
C GLU A 291 -24.39 7.33 3.82
#